data_ab35ca7ba36f1bb854a4a906f000672c
#
_entry.id   ab35ca7ba36f1bb854a4a906f000672c
#
_cell.length_a   1.000
_cell.length_b   1.000
_cell.length_c   1.000
_cell.angle_alpha   90.00
_cell.angle_beta   90.00
_cell.angle_gamma   90.00
#
_symmetry.space_group_name_H-M   'P 1'
#
loop_
_entity.id
_entity.type
_entity.pdbx_description
1 polymer ?
#
loop_
_entity_poly.entity_id
_entity_poly.type
_entity_poly.pdbx_seq_one_letter_code
_entity_poly.pdbx_strand_id
1 'polypeptide(L)'
;IFVYFDINTPEINKTVGESVSSDFSVIYGIKLFFCGIAAAVAMVIPGISGSLLLLILGEYENVSYFVSNMTSNFNYIYPLIFLGIGIVIGIFAISKLITILIQKYRAIVFGFVLGILIVSFLSLWPNITSLNIPMLAATVLSMCLGFLVAIMMEKI
;
A
#
# COMPACT_ATOMS: atom_id res chain seq x y z
N ILE A 1 14.72 14.26 -2.64
CA ILE A 1 15.77 13.23 -2.88
C ILE A 1 15.01 11.99 -3.36
N PHE A 2 14.74 11.90 -4.67
CA PHE A 2 14.28 10.66 -5.28
C PHE A 2 15.51 9.76 -5.44
N VAL A 3 15.61 8.71 -4.64
CA VAL A 3 16.49 7.59 -4.92
C VAL A 3 15.91 6.95 -6.19
N TYR A 4 16.58 7.14 -7.31
CA TYR A 4 16.29 6.43 -8.54
C TYR A 4 16.64 4.96 -8.27
N PHE A 5 15.64 4.18 -7.87
CA PHE A 5 15.79 2.75 -7.82
C PHE A 5 15.74 2.25 -9.27
N ASP A 6 16.87 1.79 -9.76
CA ASP A 6 17.02 1.24 -11.09
C ASP A 6 16.20 -0.07 -11.18
N ILE A 7 14.97 0.05 -11.69
CA ILE A 7 13.99 -1.06 -11.81
C ILE A 7 14.39 -2.04 -12.94
N ASN A 8 15.58 -1.94 -13.48
CA ASN A 8 15.96 -2.64 -14.70
C ASN A 8 16.94 -3.79 -14.48
N THR A 9 16.70 -4.64 -13.47
CA THR A 9 17.40 -5.92 -13.34
C THR A 9 16.42 -7.09 -13.21
N PRO A 10 15.85 -7.58 -14.33
CA PRO A 10 14.97 -8.76 -14.30
C PRO A 10 15.68 -10.04 -13.82
N GLU A 11 17.00 -10.08 -13.79
CA GLU A 11 17.77 -11.25 -13.36
C GLU A 11 17.88 -11.38 -11.84
N ILE A 12 17.95 -10.29 -11.10
CA ILE A 12 18.05 -10.34 -9.61
C ILE A 12 16.75 -10.84 -9.01
N ASN A 13 15.61 -10.41 -9.54
CA ASN A 13 14.28 -10.82 -9.07
C ASN A 13 14.00 -12.31 -9.30
N LYS A 14 14.52 -12.89 -10.38
CA LYS A 14 14.33 -14.30 -10.69
C LYS A 14 15.12 -15.20 -9.73
N THR A 15 16.36 -14.84 -9.43
CA THR A 15 17.22 -15.63 -8.54
C THR A 15 16.76 -15.59 -7.08
N VAL A 16 16.24 -14.46 -6.59
CA VAL A 16 15.73 -14.34 -5.20
C VAL A 16 14.43 -15.10 -5.03
N GLY A 17 13.48 -14.96 -5.96
CA GLY A 17 12.20 -15.68 -5.90
C GLY A 17 12.35 -17.19 -6.04
N GLU A 18 13.24 -17.68 -6.92
CA GLU A 18 13.51 -19.10 -7.11
C GLU A 18 14.27 -19.72 -5.92
N SER A 19 15.21 -19.01 -5.30
CA SER A 19 15.92 -19.49 -4.12
C SER A 19 15.03 -19.59 -2.89
N VAL A 20 14.04 -18.70 -2.75
CA VAL A 20 13.07 -18.75 -1.64
C VAL A 20 12.01 -19.83 -1.85
N SER A 21 11.69 -20.20 -3.09
CA SER A 21 10.70 -21.24 -3.38
C SER A 21 11.22 -22.66 -3.29
N SER A 22 12.53 -22.88 -3.47
CA SER A 22 13.13 -24.21 -3.37
C SER A 22 13.23 -24.72 -1.94
N ASP A 23 13.36 -23.80 -0.96
CA ASP A 23 13.42 -24.07 0.47
C ASP A 23 12.49 -23.16 1.25
N PHE A 24 11.15 -23.32 1.08
CA PHE A 24 10.20 -22.57 1.88
C PHE A 24 10.39 -22.85 3.37
N SER A 25 11.08 -21.95 4.05
CA SER A 25 11.24 -22.04 5.50
C SER A 25 9.98 -21.47 6.20
N VAL A 26 9.48 -22.19 7.19
CA VAL A 26 8.38 -21.71 8.05
C VAL A 26 8.73 -20.36 8.69
N ILE A 27 10.01 -20.11 8.96
CA ILE A 27 10.52 -18.83 9.50
C ILE A 27 10.25 -17.69 8.52
N TYR A 28 10.45 -17.93 7.22
CA TYR A 28 10.11 -16.94 6.17
C TYR A 28 8.59 -16.72 6.08
N GLY A 29 7.80 -17.76 6.24
CA GLY A 29 6.32 -17.64 6.32
C GLY A 29 5.89 -16.76 7.49
N ILE A 30 6.47 -16.92 8.66
CA ILE A 30 6.21 -16.07 9.83
C ILE A 30 6.59 -14.61 9.55
N LYS A 31 7.72 -14.36 8.88
CA LYS A 31 8.13 -13.02 8.46
C LYS A 31 7.06 -12.39 7.55
N LEU A 32 6.60 -13.11 6.51
CA LEU A 32 5.55 -12.65 5.61
C LEU A 32 4.21 -12.41 6.32
N PHE A 33 3.88 -13.23 7.31
CA PHE A 33 2.71 -13.03 8.15
C PHE A 33 2.74 -11.67 8.87
N PHE A 34 3.86 -11.32 9.51
CA PHE A 34 4.01 -10.00 10.15
C PHE A 34 4.06 -8.86 9.13
N CYS A 35 4.68 -9.06 7.96
CA CYS A 35 4.63 -8.11 6.86
C CYS A 35 3.19 -7.86 6.38
N GLY A 36 2.37 -8.90 6.33
CA GLY A 36 0.95 -8.81 6.01
C GLY A 36 0.16 -7.99 7.02
N ILE A 37 0.38 -8.21 8.31
CA ILE A 37 -0.24 -7.40 9.38
C ILE A 37 0.16 -5.93 9.22
N ALA A 38 1.46 -5.66 9.05
CA ALA A 38 1.97 -4.30 8.91
C ALA A 38 1.41 -3.60 7.66
N ALA A 39 1.34 -4.31 6.52
CA ALA A 39 0.75 -3.80 5.29
C ALA A 39 -0.73 -3.46 5.46
N ALA A 40 -1.50 -4.30 6.17
CA ALA A 40 -2.91 -4.06 6.47
C ALA A 40 -3.10 -2.81 7.34
N VAL A 41 -2.26 -2.63 8.36
CA VAL A 41 -2.27 -1.42 9.21
C VAL A 41 -1.98 -0.16 8.39
N ALA A 42 -0.98 -0.22 7.49
CA ALA A 42 -0.62 0.89 6.63
C ALA A 42 -1.76 1.29 5.68
N MET A 43 -2.49 0.33 5.12
CA MET A 43 -3.62 0.60 4.20
C MET A 43 -4.77 1.36 4.86
N VAL A 44 -4.93 1.24 6.17
CA VAL A 44 -5.99 1.96 6.90
C VAL A 44 -5.62 3.40 7.19
N ILE A 45 -4.32 3.72 7.23
CA ILE A 45 -3.84 5.09 7.43
C ILE A 45 -3.92 5.85 6.09
N PRO A 46 -4.72 6.93 5.97
CA PRO A 46 -4.82 7.70 4.74
C PRO A 46 -3.44 8.22 4.30
N GLY A 47 -3.12 8.07 3.01
CA GLY A 47 -1.86 8.53 2.45
C GLY A 47 -0.70 7.52 2.52
N ILE A 48 -0.88 6.35 3.14
CA ILE A 48 0.10 5.26 3.14
C ILE A 48 -0.49 4.05 2.41
N SER A 49 0.28 3.49 1.47
CA SER A 49 -0.14 2.30 0.75
C SER A 49 0.52 1.05 1.36
N GLY A 50 -0.23 -0.04 1.46
CA GLY A 50 0.29 -1.31 1.97
C GLY A 50 1.42 -1.86 1.08
N SER A 51 1.37 -1.64 -0.22
CA SER A 51 2.44 -2.00 -1.16
C SER A 51 3.72 -1.19 -0.92
N LEU A 52 3.60 0.10 -0.59
CA LEU A 52 4.75 0.92 -0.20
C LEU A 52 5.41 0.38 1.06
N LEU A 53 4.62 -0.08 2.03
CA LEU A 53 5.19 -0.67 3.24
C LEU A 53 5.90 -2.00 2.95
N LEU A 54 5.34 -2.86 2.08
CA LEU A 54 6.01 -4.07 1.63
C LEU A 54 7.33 -3.75 0.89
N LEU A 55 7.37 -2.65 0.13
CA LEU A 55 8.59 -2.18 -0.54
C LEU A 55 9.66 -1.77 0.49
N ILE A 56 9.27 -1.00 1.52
CA ILE A 56 10.17 -0.58 2.61
C ILE A 56 10.71 -1.80 3.38
N LEU A 57 9.89 -2.83 3.58
CA LEU A 57 10.27 -4.07 4.23
C LEU A 57 11.10 -5.01 3.32
N GLY A 58 11.29 -4.64 2.05
CA GLY A 58 12.06 -5.41 1.07
C GLY A 58 11.37 -6.68 0.57
N GLU A 59 10.05 -6.82 0.80
CA GLU A 59 9.29 -8.02 0.42
C GLU A 59 8.35 -7.81 -0.78
N TYR A 60 8.22 -6.58 -1.28
CA TYR A 60 7.31 -6.26 -2.38
C TYR A 60 7.63 -7.06 -3.64
N GLU A 61 8.90 -7.17 -4.00
CA GLU A 61 9.35 -7.86 -5.21
C GLU A 61 9.10 -9.37 -5.10
N ASN A 62 9.41 -9.96 -3.93
CA ASN A 62 9.16 -11.38 -3.67
C ASN A 62 7.66 -11.70 -3.76
N VAL A 63 6.82 -10.88 -3.13
CA VAL A 63 5.36 -11.05 -3.17
C VAL A 63 4.83 -10.89 -4.59
N SER A 64 5.30 -9.90 -5.33
CA SER A 64 4.93 -9.68 -6.74
C SER A 64 5.32 -10.86 -7.62
N TYR A 65 6.52 -11.41 -7.41
CA TYR A 65 6.99 -12.61 -8.12
C TYR A 65 6.12 -13.83 -7.81
N PHE A 66 5.76 -14.08 -6.54
CA PHE A 66 4.90 -15.20 -6.15
C PHE A 66 3.50 -15.07 -6.77
N VAL A 67 2.92 -13.87 -6.75
CA VAL A 67 1.61 -13.61 -7.38
C VAL A 67 1.66 -13.86 -8.88
N SER A 68 2.70 -13.41 -9.57
CA SER A 68 2.83 -13.55 -11.02
C SER A 68 3.04 -15.00 -11.47
N ASN A 69 3.65 -15.82 -10.63
CA ASN A 69 4.03 -17.19 -10.98
C ASN A 69 3.19 -18.27 -10.26
N MET A 70 2.19 -17.90 -9.46
CA MET A 70 1.38 -18.85 -8.69
C MET A 70 0.59 -19.84 -9.59
N THR A 71 0.30 -19.48 -10.83
CA THR A 71 -0.38 -20.36 -11.81
C THR A 71 0.57 -21.38 -12.42
N SER A 72 1.86 -21.07 -12.51
CA SER A 72 2.88 -21.96 -13.10
C SER A 72 3.43 -22.95 -12.07
N ASN A 73 3.45 -22.59 -10.81
CA ASN A 73 3.97 -23.45 -9.74
C ASN A 73 3.20 -23.23 -8.43
N PHE A 74 2.47 -24.23 -7.98
CA PHE A 74 1.64 -24.19 -6.76
C PHE A 74 2.45 -23.93 -5.47
N ASN A 75 3.75 -24.17 -5.47
CA ASN A 75 4.60 -23.91 -4.28
C ASN A 75 4.63 -22.42 -3.91
N TYR A 76 4.39 -21.49 -4.83
CA TYR A 76 4.32 -20.06 -4.56
C TYR A 76 3.07 -19.64 -3.78
N ILE A 77 2.08 -20.52 -3.66
CA ILE A 77 0.86 -20.26 -2.90
C ILE A 77 1.14 -20.24 -1.39
N TYR A 78 2.06 -21.08 -0.90
CA TYR A 78 2.34 -21.16 0.55
C TYR A 78 2.76 -19.81 1.17
N PRO A 79 3.78 -19.09 0.62
CA PRO A 79 4.13 -17.77 1.14
C PRO A 79 2.98 -16.76 1.06
N LEU A 80 2.15 -16.83 0.00
CA LEU A 80 1.00 -15.94 -0.15
C LEU A 80 -0.11 -16.23 0.87
N ILE A 81 -0.30 -17.48 1.28
CA ILE A 81 -1.26 -17.83 2.35
C ILE A 81 -0.84 -17.19 3.66
N PHE A 82 0.43 -17.27 4.06
CA PHE A 82 0.93 -16.64 5.28
C PHE A 82 0.75 -15.12 5.25
N LEU A 83 1.09 -14.48 4.13
CA LEU A 83 0.87 -13.06 3.91
C LEU A 83 -0.64 -12.71 4.00
N GLY A 84 -1.49 -13.47 3.31
CA GLY A 84 -2.94 -13.28 3.28
C GLY A 84 -3.58 -13.39 4.67
N ILE A 85 -3.22 -14.41 5.44
CA ILE A 85 -3.69 -14.57 6.82
C ILE A 85 -3.23 -13.37 7.67
N GLY A 86 -1.98 -12.92 7.51
CA GLY A 86 -1.48 -11.73 8.17
C GLY A 86 -2.30 -10.48 7.84
N ILE A 87 -2.63 -10.26 6.56
CA ILE A 87 -3.47 -9.14 6.12
C ILE A 87 -4.86 -9.21 6.76
N VAL A 88 -5.52 -10.36 6.72
CA VAL A 88 -6.86 -10.53 7.31
C VAL A 88 -6.84 -10.23 8.80
N ILE A 89 -5.91 -10.81 9.55
CA ILE A 89 -5.77 -10.55 10.98
C ILE A 89 -5.45 -9.07 11.24
N GLY A 90 -4.56 -8.48 10.45
CA GLY A 90 -4.20 -7.07 10.53
C GLY A 90 -5.40 -6.14 10.33
N ILE A 91 -6.25 -6.41 9.33
CA ILE A 91 -7.49 -5.63 9.09
C ILE A 91 -8.43 -5.70 10.29
N PHE A 92 -8.67 -6.89 10.84
CA PHE A 92 -9.53 -7.04 12.00
C PHE A 92 -8.96 -6.34 13.25
N ALA A 93 -7.65 -6.50 13.50
CA ALA A 93 -6.98 -5.88 14.63
C ALA A 93 -7.02 -4.35 14.55
N ILE A 94 -6.65 -3.78 13.40
CA ILE A 94 -6.62 -2.32 13.22
C ILE A 94 -8.03 -1.72 13.22
N SER A 95 -9.01 -2.40 12.64
CA SER A 95 -10.41 -1.96 12.62
C SER A 95 -10.96 -1.80 14.04
N LYS A 96 -10.71 -2.80 14.90
CA LYS A 96 -11.10 -2.74 16.32
C LYS A 96 -10.37 -1.62 17.06
N LEU A 97 -9.07 -1.46 16.81
CA LEU A 97 -8.26 -0.41 17.43
C LEU A 97 -8.78 0.98 17.05
N ILE A 98 -9.04 1.23 15.76
CA ILE A 98 -9.56 2.51 15.27
C ILE A 98 -10.93 2.81 15.86
N THR A 99 -11.82 1.83 15.95
CA THR A 99 -13.14 2.01 16.57
C THR A 99 -12.98 2.50 18.00
N ILE A 100 -12.11 1.89 18.80
CA ILE A 100 -11.84 2.30 20.18
C ILE A 100 -11.24 3.72 20.22
N LEU A 101 -10.28 4.02 19.34
CA LEU A 101 -9.64 5.33 19.28
C LEU A 101 -10.66 6.44 18.92
N ILE A 102 -11.52 6.21 17.94
CA ILE A 102 -12.56 7.18 17.54
C ILE A 102 -13.56 7.40 18.68
N GLN A 103 -13.94 6.36 19.40
CA GLN A 103 -14.86 6.50 20.52
C GLN A 103 -14.25 7.30 21.68
N LYS A 104 -12.98 7.07 21.98
CA LYS A 104 -12.32 7.66 23.16
C LYS A 104 -11.60 8.98 22.86
N TYR A 105 -11.03 9.13 21.66
CA TYR A 105 -10.15 10.25 21.31
C TYR A 105 -10.50 10.85 19.95
N ARG A 106 -11.78 11.06 19.70
CA ARG A 106 -12.32 11.50 18.40
C ARG A 106 -11.57 12.68 17.82
N ALA A 107 -11.37 13.76 18.56
CA ALA A 107 -10.72 14.97 18.09
C ALA A 107 -9.25 14.73 17.67
N ILE A 108 -8.52 13.89 18.42
CA ILE A 108 -7.12 13.58 18.12
C ILE A 108 -7.03 12.74 16.83
N VAL A 109 -7.90 11.75 16.66
CA VAL A 109 -7.92 10.90 15.48
C VAL A 109 -8.23 11.71 14.22
N PHE A 110 -9.27 12.56 14.27
CA PHE A 110 -9.62 13.42 13.13
C PHE A 110 -8.51 14.43 12.82
N GLY A 111 -7.90 15.04 13.84
CA GLY A 111 -6.76 15.95 13.66
C GLY A 111 -5.55 15.27 13.01
N PHE A 112 -5.24 14.03 13.42
CA PHE A 112 -4.17 13.22 12.84
C PHE A 112 -4.44 12.88 11.36
N VAL A 113 -5.66 12.42 11.05
CA VAL A 113 -6.07 12.10 9.68
C VAL A 113 -6.00 13.34 8.78
N LEU A 114 -6.52 14.49 9.25
CA LEU A 114 -6.45 15.75 8.52
C LEU A 114 -5.00 16.20 8.30
N GLY A 115 -4.13 16.06 9.29
CA GLY A 115 -2.71 16.37 9.17
C GLY A 115 -2.03 15.55 8.06
N ILE A 116 -2.26 14.23 8.03
CA ILE A 116 -1.70 13.37 6.99
C ILE A 116 -2.25 13.75 5.60
N LEU A 117 -3.55 14.03 5.49
CA LEU A 117 -4.16 14.45 4.21
C LEU A 117 -3.56 15.76 3.70
N ILE A 118 -3.33 16.74 4.57
CA ILE A 118 -2.70 18.02 4.20
C ILE A 118 -1.28 17.78 3.71
N VAL A 119 -0.47 17.00 4.43
CA VAL A 119 0.91 16.69 4.03
C VAL A 119 0.93 15.90 2.71
N SER A 120 0.03 14.93 2.53
CA SER A 120 -0.09 14.18 1.27
C SER A 120 -0.44 15.09 0.10
N PHE A 121 -1.37 16.03 0.31
CA PHE A 121 -1.73 17.02 -0.70
C PHE A 121 -0.54 17.94 -1.07
N LEU A 122 0.20 18.42 -0.08
CA LEU A 122 1.39 19.24 -0.30
C LEU A 122 2.51 18.48 -1.03
N SER A 123 2.66 17.18 -0.73
CA SER A 123 3.65 16.32 -1.37
C SER A 123 3.34 16.04 -2.84
N LEU A 124 2.06 16.02 -3.21
CA LEU A 124 1.60 15.82 -4.59
C LEU A 124 1.59 17.12 -5.41
N TRP A 125 1.95 18.27 -4.79
CA TRP A 125 1.96 19.55 -5.49
C TRP A 125 2.91 19.50 -6.69
N PRO A 126 2.40 19.66 -7.92
CA PRO A 126 3.22 19.51 -9.11
C PRO A 126 4.29 20.61 -9.16
N ASN A 127 5.53 20.24 -9.49
CA ASN A 127 6.55 21.21 -9.85
C ASN A 127 6.09 21.98 -11.10
N ILE A 128 5.71 23.24 -10.92
CA ILE A 128 5.04 24.11 -11.93
C ILE A 128 6.02 24.58 -13.03
N THR A 129 7.03 23.82 -13.37
CA THR A 129 8.02 24.20 -14.38
C THR A 129 7.54 24.07 -15.84
N SER A 130 6.37 23.46 -16.09
CA SER A 130 5.82 23.30 -17.44
C SER A 130 4.28 23.23 -17.43
N LEU A 131 3.62 24.31 -16.99
CA LEU A 131 2.15 24.42 -17.09
C LEU A 131 1.76 24.74 -18.54
N ASN A 132 1.35 23.70 -19.28
CA ASN A 132 0.58 23.88 -20.49
C ASN A 132 -0.91 24.11 -20.16
N ILE A 133 -1.54 25.06 -20.83
CA ILE A 133 -2.97 25.41 -20.68
C ILE A 133 -3.88 24.17 -20.70
N PRO A 134 -3.73 23.18 -21.62
CA PRO A 134 -4.57 21.99 -21.62
C PRO A 134 -4.38 21.11 -20.37
N MET A 135 -3.20 21.08 -19.76
CA MET A 135 -2.92 20.32 -18.56
C MET A 135 -3.59 20.94 -17.33
N LEU A 136 -3.62 22.26 -17.26
CA LEU A 136 -4.32 23.01 -16.21
C LEU A 136 -5.85 22.77 -16.30
N ALA A 137 -6.40 22.84 -17.51
CA ALA A 137 -7.81 22.56 -17.74
C ALA A 137 -8.22 21.13 -17.33
N ALA A 138 -7.40 20.12 -17.69
CA ALA A 138 -7.64 18.74 -17.31
C ALA A 138 -7.59 18.54 -15.78
N THR A 139 -6.68 19.23 -15.09
CA THR A 139 -6.54 19.14 -13.62
C THR A 139 -7.77 19.74 -12.91
N VAL A 140 -8.23 20.90 -13.35
CA VAL A 140 -9.44 21.54 -12.81
C VAL A 140 -10.67 20.69 -13.07
N LEU A 141 -10.79 20.13 -14.27
CA LEU A 141 -11.91 19.26 -14.66
C LEU A 141 -11.97 17.98 -13.80
N SER A 142 -10.85 17.33 -13.58
CA SER A 142 -10.77 16.14 -12.72
C SER A 142 -11.07 16.46 -11.26
N MET A 143 -10.65 17.63 -10.76
CA MET A 143 -10.95 18.08 -9.40
C MET A 143 -12.46 18.36 -9.23
N CYS A 144 -13.11 19.01 -10.20
CA CYS A 144 -14.55 19.22 -10.20
C CYS A 144 -15.34 17.91 -10.26
N LEU A 145 -14.91 16.95 -11.09
CA LEU A 145 -15.53 15.63 -11.16
C LEU A 145 -15.42 14.86 -9.83
N GLY A 146 -14.24 14.86 -9.21
CA GLY A 146 -14.03 14.24 -7.89
C GLY A 146 -14.93 14.85 -6.82
N PHE A 147 -15.07 16.17 -6.81
CA PHE A 147 -15.95 16.90 -5.87
C PHE A 147 -17.44 16.57 -6.10
N LEU A 148 -17.88 16.50 -7.37
CA LEU A 148 -19.25 16.10 -7.72
C LEU A 148 -19.57 14.68 -7.25
N VAL A 149 -18.64 13.73 -7.48
CA VAL A 149 -18.82 12.34 -7.02
C VAL A 149 -18.90 12.28 -5.49
N ALA A 150 -18.06 13.03 -4.78
CA ALA A 150 -18.09 13.08 -3.31
C ALA A 150 -19.44 13.57 -2.78
N ILE A 151 -20.00 14.64 -3.36
CA ILE A 151 -21.33 15.17 -2.98
C ILE A 151 -22.44 14.17 -3.31
N MET A 152 -22.35 13.46 -4.43
CA MET A 152 -23.34 12.43 -4.77
C MET A 152 -23.34 11.28 -3.78
N MET A 153 -22.16 10.86 -3.29
CA MET A 153 -22.03 9.79 -2.30
C MET A 153 -22.52 10.21 -0.90
N GLU A 154 -22.46 11.49 -0.56
CA GLU A 154 -22.99 12.01 0.72
C GLU A 154 -24.53 11.94 0.79
N LYS A 155 -25.21 11.94 -0.36
CA LYS A 155 -26.68 11.92 -0.43
C LYS A 155 -27.30 10.53 -0.51
N ILE A 156 -26.47 9.46 -0.56
CA ILE A 156 -26.92 8.06 -0.55
C ILE A 156 -26.79 7.49 0.85
#